data_0a8f0111f13ad49af3396c2c47bbfc52
#
_entry.id   0a8f0111f13ad49af3396c2c47bbfc52
#
_cell.length_a   1.000
_cell.length_b   1.000
_cell.length_c   1.000
_cell.angle_alpha   90.00
_cell.angle_beta   90.00
_cell.angle_gamma   90.00
#
_symmetry.space_group_name_H-M   'P 1'
#
loop_
_entity.id
_entity.type
_entity.pdbx_description
1 polymer ?
#
loop_
_entity_poly.entity_id
_entity_poly.type
_entity_poly.pdbx_seq_one_letter_code
_entity_poly.pdbx_strand_id
1 'polypeptide(L)'
;RDWSSDVCSSDLLEAFNYLTRLVESGEAQLISDINSKEMIEQNPYQSHLTGMFYKGKQGKPLAVVVPGGGFISNVTDCEGYPVAMKLHKLGYSVLVISYPIGKQLGETEHEKQGQAAVRELVQVIRYLKEHEQELSVDMDDYAIFGFSAGGMMTTAYSFANYEDCCHKVKLPRPKVIFPMYGLDWNVKALEQDKGLAVFSIAGREDEYGFGNVEKRLPQLKSVLGEDNVSVRIYDNLGHGFGIGSNTIVPHWFEEAVEFWEAHRK
;
A
#
# COMPACT_ATOMS: atom_id res chain seq x y z
N ARG A 1 11.87 -19.40 -10.93
CA ARG A 1 13.00 -18.45 -10.76
C ARG A 1 12.54 -17.42 -9.75
N ASP A 2 13.26 -17.30 -8.67
CA ASP A 2 13.03 -16.27 -7.67
C ASP A 2 13.45 -14.91 -8.27
N TRP A 3 12.47 -14.16 -8.74
CA TRP A 3 12.67 -12.85 -9.38
C TRP A 3 13.05 -11.77 -8.37
N SER A 4 12.84 -12.05 -7.08
CA SER A 4 12.96 -11.05 -6.03
C SER A 4 14.40 -10.58 -5.76
N SER A 5 15.41 -11.43 -5.94
CA SER A 5 16.78 -11.10 -5.55
C SER A 5 17.56 -10.29 -6.58
N ASP A 6 17.31 -10.49 -7.88
CA ASP A 6 18.09 -9.85 -8.94
C ASP A 6 17.48 -8.52 -9.43
N VAL A 7 16.17 -8.34 -9.23
CA VAL A 7 15.42 -7.16 -9.70
C VAL A 7 15.61 -5.95 -8.78
N CYS A 8 15.89 -6.20 -7.50
CA CYS A 8 15.85 -5.14 -6.48
C CYS A 8 17.18 -4.45 -6.18
N SER A 9 18.33 -4.99 -6.58
CA SER A 9 19.62 -4.56 -6.02
C SER A 9 20.06 -3.16 -6.41
N SER A 10 19.87 -2.73 -7.67
CA SER A 10 20.27 -1.39 -8.12
C SER A 10 19.30 -0.32 -7.61
N ASP A 11 18.00 -0.60 -7.69
CA ASP A 11 16.97 0.33 -7.24
C ASP A 11 16.99 0.51 -5.74
N LEU A 12 17.29 -0.56 -5.00
CA LEU A 12 17.46 -0.50 -3.55
C LEU A 12 18.63 0.37 -3.15
N LEU A 13 19.80 0.23 -3.79
CA LEU A 13 20.97 1.04 -3.47
C LEU A 13 20.72 2.53 -3.74
N GLU A 14 20.10 2.85 -4.87
CA GLU A 14 19.73 4.22 -5.18
C GLU A 14 18.73 4.78 -4.15
N ALA A 15 17.69 4.00 -3.83
CA ALA A 15 16.69 4.39 -2.86
C ALA A 15 17.30 4.59 -1.47
N PHE A 16 18.15 3.67 -1.03
CA PHE A 16 18.81 3.76 0.25
C PHE A 16 19.66 5.03 0.35
N ASN A 17 20.51 5.30 -0.64
CA ASN A 17 21.35 6.50 -0.68
C ASN A 17 20.54 7.79 -0.70
N TYR A 18 19.40 7.80 -1.43
CA TYR A 18 18.54 8.95 -1.51
C TYR A 18 17.79 9.22 -0.19
N LEU A 19 17.15 8.19 0.34
CA LEU A 19 16.30 8.30 1.54
C LEU A 19 17.12 8.55 2.81
N THR A 20 18.34 8.01 2.89
CA THR A 20 19.26 8.30 4.00
C THR A 20 19.58 9.79 4.08
N ARG A 21 19.80 10.46 2.95
CA ARG A 21 20.02 11.91 2.95
C ARG A 21 18.84 12.70 3.51
N LEU A 22 17.60 12.25 3.25
CA LEU A 22 16.39 12.88 3.81
C LEU A 22 16.35 12.70 5.35
N VAL A 23 16.79 11.57 5.87
CA VAL A 23 16.91 11.37 7.31
C VAL A 23 17.99 12.29 7.90
N GLU A 24 19.15 12.38 7.25
CA GLU A 24 20.25 13.24 7.68
C GLU A 24 19.92 14.74 7.62
N SER A 25 19.09 15.16 6.64
CA SER A 25 18.63 16.56 6.50
C SER A 25 17.44 16.90 7.41
N GLY A 26 16.82 15.91 8.08
CA GLY A 26 15.63 16.11 8.89
C GLY A 26 14.34 16.22 8.09
N GLU A 27 14.36 15.85 6.80
CA GLU A 27 13.18 15.79 5.92
C GLU A 27 12.42 14.47 6.05
N ALA A 28 12.97 13.51 6.80
CA ALA A 28 12.33 12.25 7.13
C ALA A 28 12.31 11.98 8.63
N GLN A 29 11.26 11.33 9.11
CA GLN A 29 11.11 10.99 10.53
C GLN A 29 10.51 9.59 10.69
N LEU A 30 10.98 8.88 11.72
CA LEU A 30 10.38 7.63 12.16
C LEU A 30 9.16 7.94 13.04
N ILE A 31 8.00 7.41 12.67
CA ILE A 31 6.78 7.40 13.47
C ILE A 31 6.70 6.04 14.15
N SER A 32 6.76 6.00 15.46
CA SER A 32 6.77 4.76 16.26
C SER A 32 5.67 4.73 17.33
N ASP A 33 4.83 5.74 17.38
CA ASP A 33 3.74 5.94 18.33
C ASP A 33 2.35 5.85 17.66
N ILE A 34 2.25 5.07 16.57
CA ILE A 34 0.99 4.83 15.86
C ILE A 34 -0.01 4.14 16.79
N ASN A 35 0.43 3.13 17.53
CA ASN A 35 -0.38 2.49 18.55
C ASN A 35 -0.17 3.14 19.93
N SER A 36 -1.25 3.22 20.71
CA SER A 36 -1.18 3.82 22.05
C SER A 36 -0.34 2.96 23.02
N LYS A 37 0.15 3.58 24.08
CA LYS A 37 0.88 2.87 25.12
C LYS A 37 0.07 1.73 25.72
N GLU A 38 -1.23 1.94 25.92
CA GLU A 38 -2.14 0.92 26.45
C GLU A 38 -2.26 -0.28 25.52
N MET A 39 -2.28 -0.07 24.19
CA MET A 39 -2.27 -1.17 23.21
C MET A 39 -0.96 -1.95 23.28
N ILE A 40 0.16 -1.25 23.38
CA ILE A 40 1.51 -1.88 23.45
C ILE A 40 1.67 -2.63 24.80
N GLU A 41 1.15 -2.12 25.91
CA GLU A 41 1.14 -2.82 27.19
C GLU A 41 0.32 -4.12 27.15
N GLN A 42 -0.80 -4.12 26.42
CA GLN A 42 -1.63 -5.33 26.23
C GLN A 42 -1.01 -6.33 25.28
N ASN A 43 -0.35 -5.86 24.24
CA ASN A 43 0.38 -6.67 23.26
C ASN A 43 1.66 -5.97 22.82
N PRO A 44 2.84 -6.36 23.35
CA PRO A 44 4.12 -5.73 23.01
C PRO A 44 4.45 -5.70 21.51
N TYR A 45 3.91 -6.63 20.72
CA TYR A 45 4.12 -6.65 19.27
C TYR A 45 3.45 -5.46 18.55
N GLN A 46 2.54 -4.75 19.19
CA GLN A 46 1.94 -3.53 18.66
C GLN A 46 2.96 -2.39 18.50
N SER A 47 4.12 -2.46 19.17
CA SER A 47 5.25 -1.54 18.96
C SER A 47 5.97 -1.75 17.61
N HIS A 48 5.69 -2.84 16.91
CA HIS A 48 6.25 -3.11 15.58
C HIS A 48 5.48 -2.38 14.45
N LEU A 49 4.32 -1.79 14.76
CA LEU A 49 3.65 -0.90 13.82
C LEU A 49 4.37 0.45 13.82
N THR A 50 5.12 0.70 12.78
CA THR A 50 5.90 1.92 12.60
C THR A 50 5.75 2.46 11.18
N GLY A 51 6.14 3.71 10.97
CA GLY A 51 6.19 4.30 9.64
C GLY A 51 7.41 5.19 9.46
N MET A 52 8.08 5.08 8.32
CA MET A 52 9.05 6.07 7.92
C MET A 52 8.36 7.11 7.04
N PHE A 53 8.21 8.31 7.56
CA PHE A 53 7.58 9.42 6.87
C PHE A 53 8.63 10.31 6.20
N TYR A 54 8.42 10.58 4.91
CA TYR A 54 9.23 11.47 4.08
C TYR A 54 8.36 12.65 3.67
N LYS A 55 8.72 13.84 4.12
CA LYS A 55 7.94 15.07 3.89
C LYS A 55 8.11 15.56 2.45
N GLY A 56 7.01 15.64 1.73
CA GLY A 56 6.98 16.13 0.35
C GLY A 56 6.82 17.65 0.24
N LYS A 57 6.51 18.10 -0.97
CA LYS A 57 6.24 19.50 -1.28
C LYS A 57 4.82 19.89 -0.90
N GLN A 58 4.64 21.12 -0.45
CA GLN A 58 3.32 21.65 -0.14
C GLN A 58 2.36 21.52 -1.35
N GLY A 59 1.14 21.07 -1.09
CA GLY A 59 0.09 20.89 -2.11
C GLY A 59 0.19 19.60 -2.92
N LYS A 60 1.19 18.76 -2.65
CA LYS A 60 1.23 17.40 -3.17
C LYS A 60 0.58 16.43 -2.17
N PRO A 61 -0.16 15.42 -2.64
CA PRO A 61 -0.84 14.48 -1.75
C PRO A 61 0.11 13.53 -1.01
N LEU A 62 -0.47 12.75 -0.09
CA LEU A 62 0.23 11.70 0.63
C LEU A 62 0.07 10.36 -0.08
N ALA A 63 1.17 9.62 -0.19
CA ALA A 63 1.17 8.19 -0.50
C ALA A 63 1.46 7.37 0.75
N VAL A 64 0.61 6.42 1.08
CA VAL A 64 0.88 5.37 2.07
C VAL A 64 1.37 4.15 1.32
N VAL A 65 2.57 3.68 1.62
CA VAL A 65 3.17 2.50 0.98
C VAL A 65 3.12 1.32 1.96
N VAL A 66 2.46 0.25 1.53
CA VAL A 66 2.20 -0.96 2.32
C VAL A 66 2.92 -2.13 1.66
N PRO A 67 4.12 -2.51 2.13
CA PRO A 67 4.86 -3.63 1.57
C PRO A 67 4.14 -4.96 1.75
N GLY A 68 4.48 -5.92 0.88
CA GLY A 68 4.05 -7.31 1.00
C GLY A 68 4.94 -8.14 1.91
N GLY A 69 4.98 -9.43 1.62
CA GLY A 69 5.76 -10.43 2.37
C GLY A 69 4.91 -11.53 2.99
N GLY A 70 3.69 -11.76 2.45
CA GLY A 70 2.82 -12.89 2.85
C GLY A 70 2.41 -12.88 4.32
N PHE A 71 2.41 -11.73 4.98
CA PHE A 71 2.20 -11.56 6.43
C PHE A 71 3.26 -12.25 7.30
N ILE A 72 4.36 -12.72 6.73
CA ILE A 72 5.47 -13.36 7.46
C ILE A 72 6.77 -12.55 7.40
N SER A 73 6.81 -11.53 6.56
CA SER A 73 7.88 -10.54 6.45
C SER A 73 7.30 -9.19 6.01
N ASN A 74 8.12 -8.14 6.06
CA ASN A 74 7.86 -6.86 5.42
C ASN A 74 8.94 -6.63 4.34
N VAL A 75 8.57 -6.71 3.06
CA VAL A 75 9.49 -6.59 1.91
C VAL A 75 9.69 -5.09 1.57
N THR A 76 10.17 -4.32 2.54
CA THR A 76 10.34 -2.87 2.40
C THR A 76 11.48 -2.50 1.45
N ASP A 77 12.45 -3.37 1.28
CA ASP A 77 13.62 -3.20 0.42
C ASP A 77 13.25 -3.10 -1.07
N CYS A 78 12.32 -3.92 -1.53
CA CYS A 78 11.89 -3.97 -2.94
C CYS A 78 10.59 -3.21 -3.22
N GLU A 79 9.68 -3.19 -2.26
CA GLU A 79 8.31 -2.69 -2.43
C GLU A 79 8.05 -1.38 -1.67
N GLY A 80 8.90 -1.05 -0.71
CA GLY A 80 8.80 0.15 0.11
C GLY A 80 9.69 1.29 -0.37
N TYR A 81 11.00 1.15 -0.17
CA TYR A 81 11.96 2.24 -0.36
C TYR A 81 12.12 2.70 -1.82
N PRO A 82 12.18 1.83 -2.84
CA PRO A 82 12.26 2.29 -4.23
C PRO A 82 11.02 3.09 -4.65
N VAL A 83 9.84 2.65 -4.23
CA VAL A 83 8.58 3.37 -4.49
C VAL A 83 8.57 4.71 -3.77
N ALA A 84 8.97 4.74 -2.49
CA ALA A 84 9.06 5.98 -1.71
C ALA A 84 10.00 6.98 -2.32
N MET A 85 11.19 6.55 -2.77
CA MET A 85 12.14 7.41 -3.46
C MET A 85 11.54 8.04 -4.71
N LYS A 86 10.91 7.24 -5.58
CA LYS A 86 10.31 7.74 -6.83
C LYS A 86 9.19 8.73 -6.54
N LEU A 87 8.29 8.43 -5.62
CA LEU A 87 7.20 9.33 -5.22
C LEU A 87 7.75 10.63 -4.62
N HIS A 88 8.71 10.53 -3.70
CA HIS A 88 9.28 11.71 -3.05
C HIS A 88 10.03 12.62 -4.05
N LYS A 89 10.77 12.06 -5.02
CA LYS A 89 11.40 12.84 -6.11
C LYS A 89 10.37 13.65 -6.92
N LEU A 90 9.13 13.15 -7.05
CA LEU A 90 8.02 13.87 -7.68
C LEU A 90 7.33 14.87 -6.73
N GLY A 91 7.76 14.93 -5.48
CA GLY A 91 7.30 15.87 -4.47
C GLY A 91 6.16 15.38 -3.58
N TYR A 92 5.74 14.14 -3.69
CA TYR A 92 4.72 13.56 -2.80
C TYR A 92 5.27 13.39 -1.38
N SER A 93 4.42 13.59 -0.37
CA SER A 93 4.71 13.06 0.96
C SER A 93 4.52 11.54 0.94
N VAL A 94 5.38 10.80 1.61
CA VAL A 94 5.33 9.33 1.59
C VAL A 94 5.45 8.77 2.99
N LEU A 95 4.60 7.83 3.35
CA LEU A 95 4.73 7.01 4.55
C LEU A 95 4.94 5.55 4.13
N VAL A 96 6.10 4.99 4.40
CA VAL A 96 6.35 3.54 4.25
C VAL A 96 6.11 2.88 5.60
N ILE A 97 5.13 1.97 5.67
CA ILE A 97 4.81 1.30 6.93
C ILE A 97 5.59 -0.02 7.10
N SER A 98 5.84 -0.35 8.35
CA SER A 98 6.21 -1.68 8.81
C SER A 98 5.17 -2.13 9.85
N TYR A 99 4.64 -3.33 9.71
CA TYR A 99 3.54 -3.83 10.53
C TYR A 99 3.89 -5.16 11.18
N PRO A 100 3.25 -5.54 12.31
CA PRO A 100 3.42 -6.85 12.93
C PRO A 100 3.18 -7.99 11.94
N ILE A 101 3.97 -9.05 12.02
CA ILE A 101 3.96 -10.18 11.09
C ILE A 101 3.83 -11.52 11.80
N GLY A 102 3.31 -12.54 11.12
CA GLY A 102 3.20 -13.90 11.63
C GLY A 102 2.50 -13.94 12.99
N LYS A 103 3.13 -14.59 13.97
CA LYS A 103 2.57 -14.72 15.33
C LYS A 103 2.42 -13.40 16.08
N GLN A 104 3.10 -12.34 15.64
CA GLN A 104 2.98 -11.00 16.23
C GLN A 104 1.59 -10.41 16.02
N LEU A 105 0.90 -10.84 14.95
CA LEU A 105 -0.49 -10.47 14.68
C LEU A 105 -1.51 -11.12 15.64
N GLY A 106 -1.06 -12.02 16.53
CA GLY A 106 -1.89 -12.74 17.47
C GLY A 106 -2.67 -13.90 16.85
N GLU A 107 -2.38 -14.25 15.59
CA GLU A 107 -3.09 -15.23 14.81
C GLU A 107 -2.13 -16.27 14.21
N THR A 108 -2.59 -17.50 14.06
CA THR A 108 -1.80 -18.60 13.49
C THR A 108 -2.23 -19.00 12.08
N GLU A 109 -3.49 -18.72 11.73
CA GLU A 109 -4.04 -18.99 10.40
C GLU A 109 -3.79 -17.80 9.46
N HIS A 110 -3.34 -18.07 8.27
CA HIS A 110 -2.95 -17.04 7.29
C HIS A 110 -4.09 -16.05 6.98
N GLU A 111 -5.32 -16.54 6.83
CA GLU A 111 -6.48 -15.67 6.58
C GLU A 111 -6.74 -14.72 7.75
N LYS A 112 -6.66 -15.23 8.98
CA LYS A 112 -6.80 -14.40 10.19
C LYS A 112 -5.65 -13.42 10.37
N GLN A 113 -4.43 -13.81 9.96
CA GLN A 113 -3.29 -12.88 9.90
C GLN A 113 -3.57 -11.74 8.96
N GLY A 114 -4.14 -12.01 7.78
CA GLY A 114 -4.55 -10.97 6.84
C GLY A 114 -5.56 -10.00 7.44
N GLN A 115 -6.60 -10.50 8.11
CA GLN A 115 -7.60 -9.69 8.80
C GLN A 115 -6.97 -8.85 9.93
N ALA A 116 -6.03 -9.44 10.69
CA ALA A 116 -5.31 -8.72 11.73
C ALA A 116 -4.44 -7.60 11.13
N ALA A 117 -3.73 -7.87 10.04
CA ALA A 117 -2.90 -6.88 9.36
C ALA A 117 -3.71 -5.70 8.80
N VAL A 118 -4.94 -5.92 8.34
CA VAL A 118 -5.84 -4.82 7.94
C VAL A 118 -6.13 -3.89 9.13
N ARG A 119 -6.28 -4.41 10.34
CA ARG A 119 -6.47 -3.57 11.55
C ARG A 119 -5.26 -2.67 11.81
N GLU A 120 -4.04 -3.13 11.51
CA GLU A 120 -2.84 -2.30 11.60
C GLU A 120 -2.86 -1.14 10.59
N LEU A 121 -3.27 -1.40 9.35
CA LEU A 121 -3.44 -0.32 8.36
C LEU A 121 -4.49 0.70 8.82
N VAL A 122 -5.56 0.25 9.46
CA VAL A 122 -6.56 1.14 10.05
C VAL A 122 -5.96 2.05 11.12
N GLN A 123 -5.08 1.54 11.99
CA GLN A 123 -4.39 2.38 12.99
C GLN A 123 -3.51 3.43 12.31
N VAL A 124 -2.80 3.05 11.25
CA VAL A 124 -2.00 4.00 10.45
C VAL A 124 -2.87 5.14 9.91
N ILE A 125 -4.00 4.83 9.28
CA ILE A 125 -4.86 5.87 8.69
C ILE A 125 -5.49 6.75 9.79
N ARG A 126 -5.84 6.17 10.94
CA ARG A 126 -6.31 6.94 12.10
C ARG A 126 -5.23 7.91 12.58
N TYR A 127 -4.02 7.42 12.80
CA TYR A 127 -2.89 8.25 13.21
C TYR A 127 -2.65 9.41 12.24
N LEU A 128 -2.61 9.11 10.94
CA LEU A 128 -2.43 10.14 9.91
C LEU A 128 -3.54 11.19 9.95
N LYS A 129 -4.80 10.79 10.17
CA LYS A 129 -5.92 11.74 10.28
C LYS A 129 -5.83 12.61 11.53
N GLU A 130 -5.41 12.04 12.64
CA GLU A 130 -5.24 12.76 13.90
C GLU A 130 -4.06 13.75 13.85
N HIS A 131 -3.03 13.45 13.05
CA HIS A 131 -1.80 14.26 12.94
C HIS A 131 -1.66 14.98 11.59
N GLU A 132 -2.74 15.10 10.80
CA GLU A 132 -2.65 15.63 9.43
C GLU A 132 -2.09 17.08 9.38
N GLN A 133 -2.38 17.90 10.36
CA GLN A 133 -1.86 19.27 10.46
C GLN A 133 -0.36 19.28 10.77
N GLU A 134 0.07 18.46 11.74
CA GLU A 134 1.47 18.33 12.15
C GLU A 134 2.34 17.82 11.00
N LEU A 135 1.87 16.78 10.31
CA LEU A 135 2.55 16.19 9.17
C LEU A 135 2.43 17.03 7.90
N SER A 136 1.54 18.04 7.90
CA SER A 136 1.25 18.88 6.73
C SER A 136 0.74 18.04 5.55
N VAL A 137 -0.13 17.07 5.79
CA VAL A 137 -0.77 16.20 4.79
C VAL A 137 -2.27 16.46 4.75
N ASP A 138 -2.91 16.11 3.63
CA ASP A 138 -4.35 16.18 3.43
C ASP A 138 -4.90 14.75 3.33
N MET A 139 -5.62 14.32 4.36
CA MET A 139 -6.21 12.99 4.40
C MET A 139 -7.50 12.85 3.58
N ASP A 140 -7.97 13.92 2.97
CA ASP A 140 -9.03 13.87 1.96
C ASP A 140 -8.48 13.70 0.53
N ASP A 141 -7.15 13.81 0.35
CA ASP A 141 -6.44 13.60 -0.92
C ASP A 141 -5.19 12.75 -0.70
N TYR A 142 -5.36 11.45 -0.51
CA TYR A 142 -4.26 10.51 -0.36
C TYR A 142 -4.48 9.24 -1.18
N ALA A 143 -3.41 8.49 -1.39
CA ALA A 143 -3.44 7.19 -2.06
C ALA A 143 -2.71 6.11 -1.25
N ILE A 144 -3.03 4.84 -1.52
CA ILE A 144 -2.33 3.70 -0.91
C ILE A 144 -1.70 2.84 -2.02
N PHE A 145 -0.39 2.66 -1.92
CA PHE A 145 0.38 1.73 -2.74
C PHE A 145 0.61 0.46 -1.93
N GLY A 146 -0.12 -0.60 -2.24
CA GLY A 146 0.01 -1.89 -1.56
C GLY A 146 0.57 -2.96 -2.50
N PHE A 147 1.44 -3.80 -1.98
CA PHE A 147 2.13 -4.83 -2.76
C PHE A 147 1.83 -6.22 -2.17
N SER A 148 1.46 -7.21 -3.00
CA SER A 148 1.21 -8.57 -2.53
C SER A 148 0.25 -8.60 -1.32
N ALA A 149 0.68 -9.09 -0.18
CA ALA A 149 -0.07 -9.05 1.08
C ALA A 149 -0.50 -7.62 1.46
N GLY A 150 0.35 -6.61 1.23
CA GLY A 150 0.01 -5.19 1.39
C GLY A 150 -1.05 -4.72 0.40
N GLY A 151 -1.08 -5.28 -0.80
CA GLY A 151 -2.16 -5.06 -1.78
C GLY A 151 -3.49 -5.64 -1.32
N MET A 152 -3.48 -6.81 -0.69
CA MET A 152 -4.66 -7.40 -0.05
C MET A 152 -5.18 -6.52 1.10
N MET A 153 -4.28 -6.03 1.97
CA MET A 153 -4.64 -5.09 3.04
C MET A 153 -5.26 -3.82 2.47
N THR A 154 -4.66 -3.25 1.44
CA THR A 154 -5.14 -2.04 0.75
C THR A 154 -6.53 -2.25 0.16
N THR A 155 -6.76 -3.39 -0.50
CA THR A 155 -8.05 -3.75 -1.08
C THR A 155 -9.11 -3.94 0.01
N ALA A 156 -8.79 -4.71 1.05
CA ALA A 156 -9.71 -4.96 2.16
C ALA A 156 -10.08 -3.67 2.90
N TYR A 157 -9.11 -2.80 3.17
CA TYR A 157 -9.36 -1.50 3.77
C TYR A 157 -10.29 -0.63 2.91
N SER A 158 -10.04 -0.58 1.60
CA SER A 158 -10.72 0.39 0.73
C SER A 158 -12.08 -0.06 0.25
N PHE A 159 -12.28 -1.38 0.04
CA PHE A 159 -13.52 -1.86 -0.60
C PHE A 159 -14.63 -2.17 0.37
N ALA A 160 -14.33 -2.57 1.61
CA ALA A 160 -15.39 -3.18 2.14
C ALA A 160 -15.85 -3.02 3.44
N ASN A 161 -15.25 -3.60 4.00
CA ASN A 161 -15.65 -4.07 5.29
C ASN A 161 -14.96 -3.23 6.32
N TYR A 162 -14.75 -2.05 5.90
CA TYR A 162 -14.36 -0.93 6.70
C TYR A 162 -15.23 -0.82 7.97
N GLU A 163 -16.55 -1.04 7.84
CA GLU A 163 -17.46 -1.08 8.98
C GLU A 163 -17.25 -2.31 9.85
N ASP A 164 -16.94 -3.46 9.24
CA ASP A 164 -16.70 -4.71 9.99
C ASP A 164 -15.34 -4.73 10.69
N CYS A 165 -14.31 -4.14 10.06
CA CYS A 165 -12.97 -4.08 10.65
C CYS A 165 -12.80 -2.99 11.70
N CYS A 166 -13.58 -1.92 11.64
CA CYS A 166 -13.27 -0.66 12.33
C CYS A 166 -14.38 -0.09 13.19
N HIS A 167 -15.35 -0.88 13.56
CA HIS A 167 -16.47 -0.51 14.41
C HIS A 167 -16.50 0.96 14.87
N LYS A 168 -17.22 1.81 14.16
CA LYS A 168 -17.63 3.17 14.59
C LYS A 168 -16.70 4.36 14.33
N VAL A 169 -15.56 4.22 13.68
CA VAL A 169 -14.74 5.39 13.34
C VAL A 169 -14.85 5.66 11.84
N LYS A 170 -15.37 6.81 11.47
CA LYS A 170 -15.41 7.26 10.07
C LYS A 170 -14.03 7.80 9.69
N LEU A 171 -13.17 6.96 9.11
CA LEU A 171 -11.88 7.35 8.59
C LEU A 171 -11.98 7.79 7.12
N PRO A 172 -11.09 8.66 6.65
CA PRO A 172 -11.07 9.07 5.26
C PRO A 172 -10.72 7.91 4.35
N ARG A 173 -11.34 7.85 3.17
CA ARG A 173 -11.00 6.87 2.14
C ARG A 173 -9.94 7.42 1.21
N PRO A 174 -9.02 6.55 0.68
CA PRO A 174 -8.09 6.99 -0.35
C PRO A 174 -8.84 7.38 -1.62
N LYS A 175 -8.31 8.32 -2.39
CA LYS A 175 -8.82 8.65 -3.73
C LYS A 175 -8.47 7.56 -4.73
N VAL A 176 -7.26 7.03 -4.63
CA VAL A 176 -6.75 5.98 -5.51
C VAL A 176 -6.05 4.91 -4.69
N ILE A 177 -6.20 3.67 -5.10
CA ILE A 177 -5.43 2.55 -4.58
C ILE A 177 -4.65 1.85 -5.69
N PHE A 178 -3.48 1.35 -5.30
CA PHE A 178 -2.54 0.64 -6.16
C PHE A 178 -2.23 -0.75 -5.58
N PRO A 179 -3.18 -1.70 -5.60
CA PRO A 179 -2.96 -3.05 -5.10
C PRO A 179 -2.18 -3.87 -6.15
N MET A 180 -0.85 -3.68 -6.19
CA MET A 180 0.03 -4.34 -7.13
C MET A 180 0.14 -5.83 -6.81
N TYR A 181 -0.10 -6.70 -7.77
CA TYR A 181 -0.14 -8.17 -7.60
C TYR A 181 -0.76 -8.66 -6.28
N GLY A 182 -1.71 -7.90 -5.76
CA GLY A 182 -2.41 -8.12 -4.50
C GLY A 182 -3.87 -7.67 -4.54
N LEU A 183 -4.40 -7.43 -5.74
CA LEU A 183 -5.80 -7.06 -5.91
C LEU A 183 -6.69 -8.27 -5.59
N ASP A 184 -7.21 -8.30 -4.37
CA ASP A 184 -8.21 -9.27 -3.94
C ASP A 184 -9.45 -8.55 -3.43
N TRP A 185 -10.63 -8.97 -3.85
CA TRP A 185 -11.87 -8.38 -3.38
C TRP A 185 -12.97 -9.40 -3.18
N ASN A 186 -13.72 -9.21 -2.13
CA ASN A 186 -14.97 -9.92 -1.91
C ASN A 186 -16.10 -9.07 -2.49
N VAL A 187 -16.66 -9.53 -3.57
CA VAL A 187 -17.67 -8.85 -4.37
C VAL A 187 -18.91 -8.43 -3.58
N LYS A 188 -19.23 -9.12 -2.50
CA LYS A 188 -20.42 -8.81 -1.67
C LYS A 188 -20.32 -7.48 -0.93
N ALA A 189 -19.12 -6.92 -0.86
CA ALA A 189 -18.85 -5.71 -0.09
C ALA A 189 -18.77 -4.43 -0.94
N LEU A 190 -18.75 -4.56 -2.27
CA LEU A 190 -18.73 -3.42 -3.16
C LEU A 190 -20.16 -2.86 -3.35
N GLU A 191 -20.68 -2.14 -2.41
CA GLU A 191 -21.77 -1.21 -2.64
C GLU A 191 -21.24 0.00 -3.41
N GLN A 192 -22.04 0.51 -4.34
CA GLN A 192 -21.71 1.53 -5.34
C GLN A 192 -20.88 2.69 -4.80
N ASP A 193 -19.57 2.54 -4.77
CA ASP A 193 -18.65 3.59 -4.38
C ASP A 193 -17.96 4.19 -5.61
N LYS A 194 -18.58 5.22 -6.15
CA LYS A 194 -18.04 5.93 -7.33
C LYS A 194 -16.85 6.85 -7.04
N GLY A 195 -16.41 6.94 -5.79
CA GLY A 195 -15.36 7.86 -5.38
C GLY A 195 -13.96 7.26 -5.31
N LEU A 196 -13.81 5.94 -5.50
CA LEU A 196 -12.53 5.24 -5.43
C LEU A 196 -12.06 4.87 -6.84
N ALA A 197 -10.79 5.15 -7.13
CA ALA A 197 -10.14 4.67 -8.34
C ALA A 197 -9.10 3.57 -8.02
N VAL A 198 -8.93 2.64 -8.94
CA VAL A 198 -8.05 1.46 -8.79
C VAL A 198 -7.13 1.33 -9.99
N PHE A 199 -5.83 1.34 -9.73
CA PHE A 199 -4.82 0.94 -10.70
C PHE A 199 -4.10 -0.30 -10.19
N SER A 200 -4.01 -1.35 -11.00
CA SER A 200 -3.34 -2.58 -10.60
C SER A 200 -2.67 -3.27 -11.79
N ILE A 201 -1.60 -4.00 -11.49
CA ILE A 201 -0.94 -4.89 -12.44
C ILE A 201 -0.86 -6.29 -11.83
N ALA A 202 -1.19 -7.28 -12.64
CA ALA A 202 -1.08 -8.69 -12.31
C ALA A 202 -0.36 -9.45 -13.42
N GLY A 203 0.36 -10.48 -13.06
CA GLY A 203 1.02 -11.41 -13.99
C GLY A 203 0.24 -12.70 -14.15
N ARG A 204 0.22 -13.28 -15.35
CA ARG A 204 -0.38 -14.61 -15.57
C ARG A 204 0.46 -15.74 -14.99
N GLU A 205 1.77 -15.51 -14.83
CA GLU A 205 2.69 -16.46 -14.23
C GLU A 205 2.84 -16.27 -12.71
N ASP A 206 1.95 -15.46 -12.11
CA ASP A 206 1.89 -15.29 -10.66
C ASP A 206 1.36 -16.57 -9.99
N GLU A 207 2.26 -17.31 -9.34
CA GLU A 207 1.98 -18.60 -8.71
C GLU A 207 1.13 -18.50 -7.44
N TYR A 208 0.96 -17.30 -6.88
CA TYR A 208 0.08 -17.05 -5.73
C TYR A 208 -1.39 -16.86 -6.12
N GLY A 209 -1.73 -17.10 -7.38
CA GLY A 209 -3.11 -17.35 -7.80
C GLY A 209 -4.00 -16.12 -7.99
N PHE A 210 -3.44 -14.96 -8.23
CA PHE A 210 -4.22 -13.76 -8.58
C PHE A 210 -4.92 -13.84 -9.95
N GLY A 211 -4.88 -15.00 -10.61
CA GLY A 211 -5.53 -15.27 -11.90
C GLY A 211 -7.06 -15.13 -11.93
N ASN A 212 -7.70 -14.91 -10.78
CA ASN A 212 -9.13 -14.57 -10.73
C ASN A 212 -9.41 -13.08 -11.00
N VAL A 213 -8.39 -12.23 -11.04
CA VAL A 213 -8.53 -10.79 -11.29
C VAL A 213 -9.25 -10.55 -12.62
N GLU A 214 -8.81 -11.22 -13.69
CA GLU A 214 -9.41 -11.07 -15.02
C GLU A 214 -10.90 -11.41 -15.05
N LYS A 215 -11.31 -12.48 -14.38
CA LYS A 215 -12.71 -12.91 -14.33
C LYS A 215 -13.60 -11.93 -13.57
N ARG A 216 -13.05 -11.24 -12.58
CA ARG A 216 -13.79 -10.32 -11.72
C ARG A 216 -13.74 -8.88 -12.21
N LEU A 217 -12.82 -8.56 -13.13
CA LEU A 217 -12.63 -7.21 -13.64
C LEU A 217 -13.90 -6.53 -14.19
N PRO A 218 -14.77 -7.22 -14.98
CA PRO A 218 -16.02 -6.61 -15.44
C PRO A 218 -16.92 -6.15 -14.29
N GLN A 219 -16.96 -6.91 -13.21
CA GLN A 219 -17.74 -6.56 -12.04
C GLN A 219 -17.15 -5.37 -11.29
N LEU A 220 -15.82 -5.32 -11.12
CA LEU A 220 -15.15 -4.18 -10.51
C LEU A 220 -15.46 -2.89 -11.27
N LYS A 221 -15.37 -2.93 -12.60
CA LYS A 221 -15.71 -1.81 -13.49
C LYS A 221 -17.18 -1.40 -13.40
N SER A 222 -18.08 -2.37 -13.28
CA SER A 222 -19.50 -2.09 -13.12
C SER A 222 -19.83 -1.33 -11.84
N VAL A 223 -19.07 -1.57 -10.77
CA VAL A 223 -19.29 -0.94 -9.47
C VAL A 223 -18.60 0.42 -9.36
N LEU A 224 -17.34 0.51 -9.74
CA LEU A 224 -16.55 1.72 -9.59
C LEU A 224 -16.67 2.69 -10.77
N GLY A 225 -17.08 2.18 -11.93
CA GLY A 225 -17.07 2.89 -13.22
C GLY A 225 -15.85 2.51 -14.06
N GLU A 226 -16.05 2.46 -15.39
CA GLU A 226 -14.99 2.07 -16.34
C GLU A 226 -13.74 2.93 -16.21
N ASP A 227 -13.90 4.25 -16.10
CA ASP A 227 -12.80 5.21 -16.05
C ASP A 227 -12.01 5.16 -14.73
N ASN A 228 -12.63 4.65 -13.67
CA ASN A 228 -12.01 4.53 -12.36
C ASN A 228 -11.21 3.22 -12.17
N VAL A 229 -11.15 2.36 -13.19
CA VAL A 229 -10.49 1.06 -13.07
C VAL A 229 -9.50 0.83 -14.19
N SER A 230 -8.22 0.88 -13.87
CA SER A 230 -7.12 0.49 -14.74
C SER A 230 -6.43 -0.76 -14.20
N VAL A 231 -6.84 -1.93 -14.67
CA VAL A 231 -6.20 -3.21 -14.29
C VAL A 231 -5.60 -3.85 -15.53
N ARG A 232 -4.31 -4.12 -15.48
CA ARG A 232 -3.55 -4.70 -16.58
C ARG A 232 -3.00 -6.07 -16.18
N ILE A 233 -3.15 -7.04 -17.10
CA ILE A 233 -2.70 -8.41 -16.89
C ILE A 233 -1.69 -8.73 -17.98
N TYR A 234 -0.49 -9.10 -17.58
CA TYR A 234 0.62 -9.37 -18.50
C TYR A 234 0.99 -10.84 -18.53
N ASP A 235 1.17 -11.37 -19.74
CA ASP A 235 1.86 -12.65 -19.94
C ASP A 235 3.33 -12.51 -19.56
N ASN A 236 3.97 -13.61 -19.14
CA ASN A 236 5.39 -13.64 -18.75
C ASN A 236 5.77 -12.68 -17.61
N LEU A 237 4.82 -12.36 -16.76
CA LEU A 237 5.06 -11.61 -15.53
C LEU A 237 4.68 -12.48 -14.33
N GLY A 238 5.63 -12.68 -13.41
CA GLY A 238 5.45 -13.39 -12.16
C GLY A 238 5.06 -12.45 -11.01
N HIS A 239 5.05 -13.01 -9.80
CA HIS A 239 4.80 -12.26 -8.57
C HIS A 239 6.02 -11.41 -8.16
N GLY A 240 5.80 -10.36 -7.35
CA GLY A 240 6.88 -9.66 -6.64
C GLY A 240 7.78 -8.81 -7.51
N PHE A 241 7.28 -8.23 -8.60
CA PHE A 241 8.10 -7.43 -9.52
C PHE A 241 8.50 -6.04 -8.98
N GLY A 242 8.03 -5.64 -7.77
CA GLY A 242 8.39 -4.37 -7.13
C GLY A 242 8.17 -3.17 -8.04
N ILE A 243 9.23 -2.35 -8.22
CA ILE A 243 9.19 -1.18 -9.11
C ILE A 243 9.19 -1.54 -10.60
N GLY A 244 9.31 -2.81 -10.96
CA GLY A 244 9.26 -3.28 -12.35
C GLY A 244 10.56 -3.22 -13.12
N SER A 245 11.66 -2.77 -12.54
CA SER A 245 12.98 -2.73 -13.17
C SER A 245 13.38 -4.12 -13.65
N ASN A 246 13.94 -4.20 -14.87
CA ASN A 246 14.32 -5.45 -15.53
C ASN A 246 13.16 -6.44 -15.78
N THR A 247 11.94 -5.96 -15.79
CA THR A 247 10.74 -6.73 -16.18
C THR A 247 10.10 -6.17 -17.45
N ILE A 248 8.98 -6.77 -17.86
CA ILE A 248 8.20 -6.30 -19.01
C ILE A 248 7.32 -5.10 -18.69
N VAL A 249 7.31 -4.63 -17.42
CA VAL A 249 6.51 -3.50 -16.94
C VAL A 249 7.39 -2.40 -16.32
N PRO A 250 8.48 -1.95 -16.98
CA PRO A 250 9.45 -1.02 -16.37
C PRO A 250 8.88 0.39 -16.13
N HIS A 251 7.75 0.73 -16.76
CA HIS A 251 7.13 2.06 -16.73
C HIS A 251 5.79 2.10 -15.98
N TRP A 252 5.45 1.03 -15.26
CA TRP A 252 4.17 0.98 -14.57
C TRP A 252 4.01 2.11 -13.54
N PHE A 253 5.12 2.53 -12.96
CA PHE A 253 5.11 3.56 -11.92
C PHE A 253 4.68 4.92 -12.48
N GLU A 254 5.23 5.33 -13.61
CA GLU A 254 4.89 6.57 -14.29
C GLU A 254 3.41 6.58 -14.70
N GLU A 255 2.92 5.47 -15.24
CA GLU A 255 1.51 5.30 -15.60
C GLU A 255 0.57 5.34 -14.36
N ALA A 256 1.01 4.76 -13.24
CA ALA A 256 0.27 4.82 -11.99
C ALA A 256 0.17 6.26 -11.45
N VAL A 257 1.25 7.04 -11.55
CA VAL A 257 1.25 8.45 -11.14
C VAL A 257 0.34 9.28 -12.04
N GLU A 258 0.36 9.07 -13.36
CA GLU A 258 -0.56 9.74 -14.29
C GLU A 258 -2.02 9.42 -13.96
N PHE A 259 -2.31 8.15 -13.69
CA PHE A 259 -3.64 7.72 -13.26
C PHE A 259 -4.06 8.40 -11.95
N TRP A 260 -3.16 8.48 -10.97
CA TRP A 260 -3.44 9.16 -9.71
C TRP A 260 -3.78 10.64 -9.91
N GLU A 261 -2.93 11.38 -10.61
CA GLU A 261 -3.17 12.83 -10.85
C GLU A 261 -4.48 13.09 -11.62
N ALA A 262 -4.95 12.15 -12.43
CA ALA A 262 -6.24 12.25 -13.12
C ALA A 262 -7.45 12.02 -12.19
N HIS A 263 -7.29 11.26 -11.09
CA HIS A 263 -8.41 10.83 -10.23
C HIS A 263 -8.42 11.46 -8.83
N ARG A 264 -7.47 12.33 -8.51
CA ARG A 264 -7.39 12.96 -7.19
C ARG A 264 -8.30 14.18 -6.99
N LYS A 265 -8.96 14.67 -8.03
CA LYS A 265 -9.78 15.89 -8.00
C LYS A 265 -11.26 15.58 -7.74
#